data_e68abd67f1a1ac601218a12ea9743312
#
_entry.id   e68abd67f1a1ac601218a12ea9743312
#
_cell.length_a   1.000
_cell.length_b   1.000
_cell.length_c   1.000
_cell.angle_alpha   90.00
_cell.angle_beta   90.00
_cell.angle_gamma   90.00
#
_symmetry.space_group_name_H-M   'P 1'
#
loop_
_entity.id
_entity.type
_entity.pdbx_description
1 polymer ?
#
loop_
_entity_poly.entity_id
_entity_poly.type
_entity_poly.pdbx_seq_one_letter_code
_entity_poly.pdbx_strand_id
1 'polypeptide(L)' 'MTKCPRCGSTAQVKEVETNYVEDGWEITLYRDYECGCGCRFYGTSVFHCQEQYEIIEED' A
#
# COMPACT_ATOMS: atom_id res chain seq x y z
N MET A 1 -5.67 5.16 6.81
CA MET A 1 -4.51 4.82 7.65
C MET A 1 -4.33 3.33 7.76
N THR A 2 -3.10 2.89 7.73
CA THR A 2 -2.77 1.47 7.83
C THR A 2 -2.71 1.03 9.30
N LYS A 3 -3.35 -0.07 9.58
CA LYS A 3 -3.47 -0.62 10.93
C LYS A 3 -2.74 -1.95 11.01
N CYS A 4 -1.95 -2.14 12.06
CA CYS A 4 -1.28 -3.41 12.28
C CYS A 4 -2.30 -4.53 12.50
N PRO A 5 -2.22 -5.63 11.73
CA PRO A 5 -3.19 -6.73 11.87
C PRO A 5 -3.04 -7.51 13.16
N ARG A 6 -1.92 -7.37 13.85
CA ARG A 6 -1.63 -8.10 15.07
C ARG A 6 -2.02 -7.34 16.34
N CYS A 7 -1.55 -6.10 16.49
CA CYS A 7 -1.81 -5.31 17.70
C CYS A 7 -2.85 -4.21 17.51
N GLY A 8 -3.26 -3.94 16.28
CA GLY A 8 -4.26 -2.94 15.98
C GLY A 8 -3.80 -1.49 16.07
N SER A 9 -2.51 -1.25 16.29
CA SER A 9 -1.96 0.10 16.37
C SER A 9 -1.84 0.72 14.99
N THR A 10 -2.10 2.02 14.89
CA THR A 10 -1.80 2.82 13.70
C THR A 10 -0.58 3.71 13.93
N ALA A 11 -0.34 4.09 15.16
CA ALA A 11 0.72 5.03 15.53
C ALA A 11 2.13 4.43 15.41
N GLN A 12 2.25 3.12 15.58
CA GLN A 12 3.54 2.42 15.55
C GLN A 12 3.87 1.79 14.21
N VAL A 13 2.99 1.97 13.23
CA VAL A 13 3.19 1.42 11.88
C VAL A 13 4.05 2.37 11.06
N LYS A 14 5.09 1.82 10.45
CA LYS A 14 6.01 2.52 9.56
C LYS A 14 6.00 1.88 8.20
N GLU A 15 6.00 2.70 7.17
CA GLU A 15 6.27 2.23 5.81
C GLU A 15 7.78 2.10 5.64
N VAL A 16 8.25 0.88 5.34
CA VAL A 16 9.68 0.60 5.19
C VAL A 16 10.12 0.49 3.74
N GLU A 17 9.23 0.08 2.85
CA GLU A 17 9.54 -0.07 1.44
C GLU A 17 8.29 0.13 0.61
N THR A 18 8.47 0.71 -0.59
CA THR A 18 7.40 0.87 -1.56
C THR A 18 7.90 0.44 -2.92
N ASN A 19 7.17 -0.45 -3.57
CA ASN A 19 7.43 -0.92 -4.93
C ASN A 19 6.18 -0.77 -5.76
N TYR A 20 6.34 -0.68 -7.07
CA TYR A 20 5.20 -0.65 -7.97
C TYR A 20 5.46 -1.49 -9.22
N VAL A 21 4.38 -1.97 -9.82
CA VAL A 21 4.40 -2.69 -11.09
C VAL A 21 3.43 -2.01 -12.03
N GLU A 22 3.90 -1.66 -13.21
CA GLU A 22 3.06 -1.13 -14.28
C GLU A 22 2.71 -2.24 -15.26
N ASP A 23 1.43 -2.34 -15.59
CA ASP A 23 0.95 -3.28 -16.58
C ASP A 23 -0.09 -2.59 -17.46
N GLY A 24 0.38 -2.04 -18.60
CA GLY A 24 -0.46 -1.27 -19.49
C GLY A 24 -0.94 0.02 -18.83
N TRP A 25 -2.20 0.08 -18.51
CA TRP A 25 -2.83 1.25 -17.86
C TRP A 25 -3.15 1.02 -16.38
N GLU A 26 -2.70 -0.13 -15.86
CA GLU A 26 -2.88 -0.48 -14.46
C GLU A 26 -1.56 -0.38 -13.72
N ILE A 27 -1.57 0.23 -12.56
CA ILE A 27 -0.41 0.33 -11.69
C ILE A 27 -0.79 -0.32 -10.37
N THR A 28 -0.01 -1.31 -9.95
CA THR A 28 -0.17 -1.96 -8.66
C THR A 28 0.95 -1.48 -7.74
N LEU A 29 0.56 -0.91 -6.61
CA LEU A 29 1.49 -0.40 -5.62
C LEU A 29 1.58 -1.37 -4.45
N TYR A 30 2.79 -1.77 -4.11
CA TYR A 30 3.07 -2.64 -2.97
C TYR A 30 3.81 -1.85 -1.91
N ARG A 31 3.25 -1.81 -0.71
CA ARG A 31 3.88 -1.12 0.42
C ARG A 31 4.14 -2.13 1.52
N ASP A 32 5.37 -2.15 2.01
CA ASP A 32 5.76 -2.97 3.15
C ASP A 32 5.75 -2.11 4.40
N TYR A 33 5.20 -2.66 5.46
CA TYR A 33 5.06 -1.98 6.74
C TYR A 33 5.69 -2.79 7.85
N GLU A 34 6.15 -2.08 8.86
CA GLU A 34 6.62 -2.67 10.10
C GLU A 34 5.99 -1.96 11.28
N CYS A 35 5.47 -2.71 12.21
CA CYS A 35 4.91 -2.18 13.45
C CYS A 35 5.91 -2.31 14.59
N GLY A 36 5.85 -1.41 15.54
CA GLY A 36 6.68 -1.46 16.74
C GLY A 36 6.51 -2.72 17.57
N CYS A 37 5.43 -3.48 17.39
CA CYS A 37 5.23 -4.77 18.05
C CYS A 37 6.04 -5.91 17.41
N GLY A 38 6.78 -5.63 16.34
CA GLY A 38 7.57 -6.63 15.62
C GLY A 38 6.87 -7.29 14.44
N CYS A 39 5.62 -6.95 14.19
CA CYS A 39 4.88 -7.50 13.07
C CYS A 39 5.26 -6.80 11.77
N ARG A 40 5.49 -7.59 10.71
CA ARG A 40 5.70 -7.07 9.36
C ARG A 40 4.55 -7.52 8.49
N PHE A 41 4.05 -6.61 7.68
CA PHE A 41 2.93 -6.87 6.80
C PHE A 41 3.02 -5.98 5.56
N TYR A 42 2.18 -6.24 4.59
CA TYR A 42 2.19 -5.44 3.37
C TYR A 42 0.76 -5.08 2.97
N GLY A 43 0.67 -3.98 2.24
CA GLY A 43 -0.58 -3.53 1.62
C GLY A 43 -0.42 -3.44 0.12
N THR A 44 -1.52 -3.61 -0.60
CA THR A 44 -1.56 -3.51 -2.05
C THR A 44 -2.64 -2.53 -2.45
N SER A 45 -2.31 -1.60 -3.34
CA SER A 45 -3.27 -0.65 -3.92
C SER A 45 -3.19 -0.73 -5.43
N VAL A 46 -4.34 -0.75 -6.09
CA VAL A 46 -4.41 -0.80 -7.55
C VAL A 46 -4.95 0.53 -8.06
N PHE A 47 -4.25 1.11 -9.02
CA PHE A 47 -4.64 2.36 -9.67
C PHE A 47 -4.90 2.08 -11.13
N HIS A 48 -6.01 2.61 -11.65
CA HIS A 48 -6.31 2.53 -13.07
C HIS A 48 -6.13 3.91 -13.70
N CYS A 49 -5.28 3.97 -14.71
CA CYS A 49 -5.03 5.16 -15.48
C CYS A 49 -6.08 5.27 -16.59
N GLN A 50 -6.83 6.36 -16.62
CA GLN A 50 -7.80 6.61 -17.68
C GLN A 50 -7.21 7.53 -18.75
N GLU A 51 -7.84 7.60 -19.91
CA GLU A 51 -7.40 8.45 -21.03
C GLU A 51 -7.24 9.91 -20.67
N GLN A 52 -7.96 10.38 -19.67
CA GLN A 52 -7.90 11.76 -19.18
C GLN A 52 -6.86 11.94 -18.06
N TYR A 53 -5.99 10.98 -17.89
CA TYR A 53 -4.95 11.00 -16.85
C TYR A 53 -5.49 11.04 -15.42
N GLU A 54 -6.70 10.57 -15.22
CA GLU A 54 -7.23 10.36 -13.89
C GLU A 54 -6.75 9.03 -13.35
N ILE A 55 -6.29 9.02 -12.12
CA ILE A 55 -5.91 7.80 -11.44
C ILE A 55 -6.97 7.50 -10.39
N ILE A 56 -7.59 6.33 -10.52
CA ILE A 56 -8.59 5.86 -9.57
C ILE A 56 -7.93 4.83 -8.67
N GLU A 57 -7.91 5.09 -7.38
CA GLU A 57 -7.38 4.17 -6.39
C GLU A 57 -8.45 3.17 -5.97
N GLU A 58 -8.10 1.89 -6.05
CA GLU A 58 -8.93 0.79 -5.56
C GLU A 58 -8.12 -0.04 -4.56
N ASP A 59 -8.64 -0.19 -3.39
CA ASP A 59 -8.03 -1.00 -2.34
C ASP A 59 -8.68 -2.36 -2.24
#